data_b27bcb281edf976a3e5baada6359d29d
#
_entry.id   b27bcb281edf976a3e5baada6359d29d
#
_cell.length_a   1.000
_cell.length_b   1.000
_cell.length_c   1.000
_cell.angle_alpha   90.00
_cell.angle_beta   90.00
_cell.angle_gamma   90.00
#
_symmetry.space_group_name_H-M   'P 1'
#
loop_
_entity.id
_entity.type
_entity.pdbx_description
1 polymer ?
#
loop_
_entity_poly.entity_id
_entity_poly.type
_entity_poly.pdbx_seq_one_letter_code
_entity_poly.pdbx_strand_id
1 'polypeptide(L)'
;EAAAAGISGLDTAGDQQQADACFSSAGISRFLAINDGYLPIAAENPAAWGVSLNCGTGMCCAAIDPSGNRIKLAGMDEWSGDAGGGNWIVMQMYRKVYENLILKDVSTPLVMEYMKAMNLGSKVDFINSWSDLKDGENAECKALHRKIIRLFFELLERSNPEAQALSNQMIKCAAYSIDAAVRELHFFGEKIPVYLSGSILTKAASLGYLSMLKEALSCICQGKLEVHMCTKRPVEGAVQLLK
;
A
#
# COMPACT_ATOMS: atom_id res chain seq x y z
N GLU A 1 7.10 27.14 -19.14
CA GLU A 1 6.89 26.43 -17.87
C GLU A 1 6.63 24.96 -18.14
N ALA A 2 7.01 24.07 -17.21
CA ALA A 2 6.77 22.65 -17.30
C ALA A 2 6.16 22.14 -16.00
N ALA A 3 5.30 21.13 -16.07
CA ALA A 3 4.65 20.50 -14.91
C ALA A 3 4.83 18.99 -14.91
N ALA A 4 4.99 18.39 -13.73
CA ALA A 4 4.86 16.96 -13.57
C ALA A 4 3.93 16.66 -12.40
N ALA A 5 3.04 15.69 -12.59
CA ALA A 5 2.11 15.26 -11.57
C ALA A 5 2.10 13.73 -11.46
N GLY A 6 2.22 13.24 -10.23
CA GLY A 6 1.84 11.87 -9.88
C GLY A 6 0.39 11.89 -9.45
N ILE A 7 -0.46 11.16 -10.14
CA ILE A 7 -1.91 11.16 -9.94
C ILE A 7 -2.34 9.77 -9.51
N SER A 8 -2.94 9.68 -8.33
CA SER A 8 -3.58 8.45 -7.85
C SER A 8 -4.79 8.14 -8.72
N GLY A 9 -4.96 6.87 -9.09
CA GLY A 9 -6.06 6.46 -9.98
C GLY A 9 -5.84 6.73 -11.48
N LEU A 10 -4.64 7.15 -11.88
CA LEU A 10 -4.27 7.26 -13.31
C LEU A 10 -3.82 5.87 -13.80
N ASP A 11 -4.79 5.01 -14.07
CA ASP A 11 -4.57 3.58 -14.27
C ASP A 11 -4.85 3.08 -15.69
N THR A 12 -5.67 3.82 -16.44
CA THR A 12 -6.10 3.43 -17.79
C THR A 12 -5.71 4.49 -18.84
N ALA A 13 -5.78 4.09 -20.11
CA ALA A 13 -5.61 5.05 -21.19
C ALA A 13 -6.65 6.18 -21.17
N GLY A 14 -7.86 5.91 -20.68
CA GLY A 14 -8.91 6.93 -20.50
C GLY A 14 -8.53 7.96 -19.43
N ASP A 15 -7.99 7.51 -18.29
CA ASP A 15 -7.52 8.40 -17.24
C ASP A 15 -6.36 9.27 -17.73
N GLN A 16 -5.45 8.69 -18.54
CA GLN A 16 -4.35 9.43 -19.14
C GLN A 16 -4.88 10.53 -20.08
N GLN A 17 -5.82 10.21 -20.95
CA GLN A 17 -6.43 11.20 -21.85
C GLN A 17 -7.12 12.35 -21.09
N GLN A 18 -7.80 12.01 -20.00
CA GLN A 18 -8.45 13.01 -19.15
C GLN A 18 -7.44 13.91 -18.44
N ALA A 19 -6.36 13.34 -17.89
CA ALA A 19 -5.27 14.11 -17.29
C ALA A 19 -4.61 15.04 -18.32
N ASP A 20 -4.30 14.53 -19.52
CA ASP A 20 -3.69 15.32 -20.59
C ASP A 20 -4.59 16.47 -21.05
N ALA A 21 -5.91 16.23 -21.14
CA ALA A 21 -6.88 17.27 -21.44
C ALA A 21 -6.94 18.36 -20.36
N CYS A 22 -6.86 17.98 -19.07
CA CYS A 22 -6.81 18.93 -17.96
C CYS A 22 -5.59 19.84 -18.03
N PHE A 23 -4.39 19.30 -18.24
CA PHE A 23 -3.16 20.09 -18.37
C PHE A 23 -3.21 21.01 -19.58
N SER A 24 -3.66 20.50 -20.73
CA SER A 24 -3.79 21.28 -21.96
C SER A 24 -4.78 22.44 -21.79
N SER A 25 -5.94 22.20 -21.16
CA SER A 25 -6.96 23.23 -20.90
C SER A 25 -6.47 24.32 -19.93
N ALA A 26 -5.55 23.96 -19.04
CA ALA A 26 -4.87 24.90 -18.14
C ALA A 26 -3.75 25.71 -18.83
N GLY A 27 -3.52 25.52 -20.14
CA GLY A 27 -2.48 26.21 -20.92
C GLY A 27 -1.07 25.71 -20.67
N ILE A 28 -0.91 24.54 -20.05
CA ILE A 28 0.40 23.93 -19.79
C ILE A 28 0.77 23.05 -20.99
N SER A 29 1.70 23.50 -21.82
CA SER A 29 2.09 22.81 -23.05
C SER A 29 3.15 21.74 -22.85
N ARG A 30 3.96 21.82 -21.78
CA ARG A 30 4.98 20.82 -21.42
C ARG A 30 4.62 20.21 -20.08
N PHE A 31 4.08 19.01 -20.08
CA PHE A 31 3.69 18.33 -18.85
C PHE A 31 3.98 16.83 -18.92
N LEU A 32 4.04 16.21 -17.74
CA LEU A 32 4.05 14.78 -17.53
C LEU A 32 2.99 14.44 -16.47
N ALA A 33 1.96 13.70 -16.84
CA ALA A 33 1.04 13.04 -15.92
C ALA A 33 1.38 11.55 -15.86
N ILE A 34 1.56 11.01 -14.66
CA ILE A 34 1.92 9.61 -14.44
C ILE A 34 1.24 9.11 -13.17
N ASN A 35 0.96 7.81 -13.08
CA ASN A 35 0.47 7.25 -11.83
C ASN A 35 1.50 7.49 -10.70
N ASP A 36 1.03 7.89 -9.52
CA ASP A 36 1.85 8.23 -8.35
C ASP A 36 2.71 7.05 -7.85
N GLY A 37 2.31 5.80 -8.14
CA GLY A 37 3.08 4.61 -7.83
C GLY A 37 4.46 4.54 -8.48
N TYR A 38 4.71 5.26 -9.59
CA TYR A 38 6.01 5.30 -10.24
C TYR A 38 6.97 6.35 -9.64
N LEU A 39 6.45 7.33 -8.92
CA LEU A 39 7.26 8.43 -8.40
C LEU A 39 8.36 8.00 -7.41
N PRO A 40 8.14 7.03 -6.50
CA PRO A 40 9.21 6.57 -5.61
C PRO A 40 10.42 6.04 -6.38
N ILE A 41 10.23 5.37 -7.52
CA ILE A 41 11.31 4.86 -8.36
C ILE A 41 12.17 6.02 -8.86
N ALA A 42 11.54 7.02 -9.47
CA ALA A 42 12.25 8.18 -10.00
C ALA A 42 12.89 9.05 -8.91
N ALA A 43 12.28 9.13 -7.72
CA ALA A 43 12.83 9.86 -6.59
C ALA A 43 14.13 9.24 -6.08
N GLU A 44 14.16 7.91 -5.92
CA GLU A 44 15.29 7.20 -5.32
C GLU A 44 16.39 6.87 -6.35
N ASN A 45 16.01 6.55 -7.59
CA ASN A 45 16.92 6.15 -8.67
C ASN A 45 16.96 7.20 -9.79
N PRO A 46 18.09 7.91 -9.98
CA PRO A 46 18.24 8.88 -11.08
C PRO A 46 18.03 8.26 -12.48
N ALA A 47 18.28 6.96 -12.65
CA ALA A 47 18.03 6.25 -13.90
C ALA A 47 16.55 5.85 -14.08
N ALA A 48 15.69 6.13 -13.08
CA ALA A 48 14.24 5.99 -13.07
C ALA A 48 13.72 4.58 -13.43
N TRP A 49 14.42 3.52 -12.99
CA TRP A 49 13.97 2.14 -13.14
C TRP A 49 14.04 1.39 -11.79
N GLY A 50 13.26 0.33 -11.66
CA GLY A 50 13.13 -0.48 -10.45
C GLY A 50 11.69 -0.84 -10.16
N VAL A 51 11.44 -1.34 -8.96
CA VAL A 51 10.10 -1.65 -8.45
C VAL A 51 9.78 -0.75 -7.27
N SER A 52 8.56 -0.25 -7.19
CA SER A 52 8.05 0.44 -6.00
C SER A 52 6.89 -0.34 -5.39
N LEU A 53 6.85 -0.42 -4.07
CA LEU A 53 5.71 -0.85 -3.30
C LEU A 53 5.32 0.26 -2.34
N ASN A 54 4.13 0.79 -2.50
CA ASN A 54 3.58 1.82 -1.63
C ASN A 54 2.41 1.25 -0.82
N CYS A 55 2.45 1.37 0.52
CA CYS A 55 1.36 1.02 1.41
C CYS A 55 1.03 2.22 2.30
N GLY A 56 0.04 2.97 1.88
CA GLY A 56 -0.59 4.08 2.60
C GLY A 56 -2.03 3.77 2.95
N THR A 57 -2.99 4.55 2.44
CA THR A 57 -4.44 4.24 2.54
C THR A 57 -4.77 2.95 1.80
N GLY A 58 -4.32 2.82 0.56
CA GLY A 58 -4.34 1.59 -0.23
C GLY A 58 -2.94 0.98 -0.35
N MET A 59 -2.81 0.00 -1.25
CA MET A 59 -1.53 -0.60 -1.66
C MET A 59 -1.36 -0.42 -3.17
N CYS A 60 -0.15 -0.14 -3.62
CA CYS A 60 0.20 -0.08 -5.04
C CYS A 60 1.58 -0.69 -5.24
N CYS A 61 1.72 -1.54 -6.25
CA CYS A 61 3.01 -2.03 -6.73
C CYS A 61 3.18 -1.58 -8.18
N ALA A 62 4.26 -0.88 -8.48
CA ALA A 62 4.57 -0.38 -9.81
C ALA A 62 6.02 -0.67 -10.17
N ALA A 63 6.34 -0.87 -11.43
CA ALA A 63 7.69 -1.11 -11.86
C ALA A 63 7.99 -0.44 -13.21
N ILE A 64 9.25 -0.07 -13.40
CA ILE A 64 9.81 0.46 -14.64
C ILE A 64 11.08 -0.33 -14.91
N ASP A 65 11.22 -0.94 -16.10
CA ASP A 65 12.46 -1.61 -16.50
C ASP A 65 13.49 -0.61 -17.05
N PRO A 66 14.76 -1.01 -17.24
CA PRO A 66 15.79 -0.13 -17.80
C PRO A 66 15.51 0.40 -19.23
N SER A 67 14.59 -0.24 -19.94
CA SER A 67 14.13 0.21 -21.27
C SER A 67 12.96 1.20 -21.22
N GLY A 68 12.43 1.48 -20.01
CA GLY A 68 11.31 2.39 -19.77
C GLY A 68 9.92 1.76 -19.89
N ASN A 69 9.83 0.44 -20.11
CA ASN A 69 8.54 -0.25 -20.02
C ASN A 69 8.01 -0.23 -18.61
N ARG A 70 6.69 -0.10 -18.46
CA ARG A 70 6.04 0.13 -17.18
C ARG A 70 4.93 -0.88 -16.94
N ILE A 71 4.80 -1.29 -15.67
CA ILE A 71 3.65 -2.05 -15.21
C ILE A 71 3.19 -1.54 -13.85
N LYS A 72 1.89 -1.53 -13.63
CA LYS A 72 1.27 -1.31 -12.32
C LYS A 72 0.44 -2.52 -11.96
N LEU A 73 0.71 -3.09 -10.80
CA LEU A 73 0.02 -4.21 -10.20
C LEU A 73 -0.51 -3.80 -8.83
N ALA A 74 -1.64 -4.32 -8.43
CA ALA A 74 -2.37 -3.89 -7.24
C ALA A 74 -2.83 -2.42 -7.32
N GLY A 75 -3.54 -1.93 -6.33
CA GLY A 75 -4.14 -0.59 -6.32
C GLY A 75 -5.52 -0.56 -6.95
N MET A 76 -6.23 -1.69 -6.96
CA MET A 76 -7.62 -1.81 -7.37
C MET A 76 -8.49 -2.22 -6.17
N ASP A 77 -8.11 -1.80 -4.99
CA ASP A 77 -8.77 -2.05 -3.69
C ASP A 77 -9.10 -3.54 -3.47
N GLU A 78 -10.36 -3.85 -3.16
CA GLU A 78 -10.80 -5.23 -2.90
C GLU A 78 -10.63 -6.16 -4.11
N TRP A 79 -10.64 -5.65 -5.34
CA TRP A 79 -10.53 -6.44 -6.56
C TRP A 79 -9.14 -7.06 -6.75
N SER A 80 -8.09 -6.34 -6.38
CA SER A 80 -6.72 -6.85 -6.37
C SER A 80 -6.29 -7.40 -5.00
N GLY A 81 -7.16 -7.26 -3.98
CA GLY A 81 -6.92 -7.75 -2.64
C GLY A 81 -5.97 -6.93 -1.80
N ASP A 82 -5.34 -5.90 -2.30
CA ASP A 82 -4.45 -4.85 -1.76
C ASP A 82 -4.02 -5.01 -0.29
N ALA A 83 -3.58 -6.23 0.08
CA ALA A 83 -3.23 -6.58 1.44
C ALA A 83 -1.96 -5.86 1.90
N GLY A 84 -2.13 -4.76 2.61
CA GLY A 84 -1.03 -3.92 3.10
C GLY A 84 -1.40 -2.44 3.18
N GLY A 85 -2.52 -2.03 2.58
CA GLY A 85 -3.08 -0.70 2.76
C GLY A 85 -3.84 -0.54 4.09
N GLY A 86 -3.98 0.70 4.53
CA GLY A 86 -4.71 1.03 5.77
C GLY A 86 -6.17 0.59 5.73
N ASN A 87 -6.85 0.77 4.60
CA ASN A 87 -8.23 0.33 4.41
C ASN A 87 -8.37 -1.19 4.56
N TRP A 88 -7.44 -1.95 3.96
CA TRP A 88 -7.40 -3.39 4.11
C TRP A 88 -7.22 -3.82 5.57
N ILE A 89 -6.31 -3.18 6.31
CA ILE A 89 -6.09 -3.47 7.73
C ILE A 89 -7.39 -3.23 8.51
N VAL A 90 -8.06 -2.11 8.31
CA VAL A 90 -9.32 -1.77 8.99
C VAL A 90 -10.38 -2.84 8.71
N MET A 91 -10.56 -3.21 7.44
CA MET A 91 -11.54 -4.20 7.03
C MET A 91 -11.21 -5.58 7.62
N GLN A 92 -9.95 -6.02 7.60
CA GLN A 92 -9.56 -7.32 8.15
C GLN A 92 -9.66 -7.37 9.67
N MET A 93 -9.33 -6.30 10.37
CA MET A 93 -9.53 -6.18 11.81
C MET A 93 -11.02 -6.30 12.16
N TYR A 94 -11.89 -5.58 11.45
CA TYR A 94 -13.34 -5.71 11.65
C TYR A 94 -13.83 -7.12 11.35
N ARG A 95 -13.44 -7.72 10.22
CA ARG A 95 -13.80 -9.09 9.83
C ARG A 95 -13.36 -10.13 10.86
N LYS A 96 -12.16 -9.98 11.42
CA LYS A 96 -11.64 -10.89 12.44
C LYS A 96 -12.44 -10.79 13.76
N VAL A 97 -12.80 -9.57 14.16
CA VAL A 97 -13.70 -9.36 15.32
C VAL A 97 -15.09 -9.96 15.02
N TYR A 98 -15.64 -9.72 13.84
CA TYR A 98 -16.95 -10.27 13.45
C TYR A 98 -16.95 -11.80 13.50
N GLU A 99 -15.93 -12.43 12.91
CA GLU A 99 -15.78 -13.89 12.94
C GLU A 99 -15.79 -14.45 14.36
N ASN A 100 -14.99 -13.86 15.25
CA ASN A 100 -14.84 -14.36 16.60
C ASN A 100 -16.06 -14.01 17.47
N LEU A 101 -16.44 -12.75 17.51
CA LEU A 101 -17.48 -12.25 18.42
C LEU A 101 -18.89 -12.67 18.01
N ILE A 102 -19.18 -12.64 16.69
CA ILE A 102 -20.55 -12.88 16.19
C ILE A 102 -20.74 -14.33 15.77
N LEU A 103 -19.84 -14.85 14.91
CA LEU A 103 -20.03 -16.19 14.33
C LEU A 103 -19.63 -17.30 15.30
N LYS A 104 -18.55 -17.12 16.06
CA LYS A 104 -18.01 -18.14 16.97
C LYS A 104 -18.40 -17.94 18.44
N ASP A 105 -18.91 -16.79 18.81
CA ASP A 105 -19.20 -16.39 20.18
C ASP A 105 -17.98 -16.51 21.12
N VAL A 106 -16.79 -16.09 20.62
CA VAL A 106 -15.52 -16.17 21.35
C VAL A 106 -14.96 -14.76 21.55
N SER A 107 -14.55 -14.47 22.78
CA SER A 107 -13.85 -13.22 23.12
C SER A 107 -12.36 -13.46 23.17
N THR A 108 -11.67 -13.19 22.05
CA THR A 108 -10.20 -13.25 21.97
C THR A 108 -9.58 -11.94 22.49
N PRO A 109 -8.25 -11.91 22.79
CA PRO A 109 -7.57 -10.65 23.14
C PRO A 109 -7.76 -9.56 22.09
N LEU A 110 -7.76 -9.90 20.79
CA LEU A 110 -8.04 -8.96 19.71
C LEU A 110 -9.46 -8.39 19.82
N VAL A 111 -10.47 -9.23 20.06
CA VAL A 111 -11.87 -8.80 20.25
C VAL A 111 -11.98 -7.84 21.41
N MET A 112 -11.43 -8.19 22.58
CA MET A 112 -11.50 -7.34 23.78
C MET A 112 -10.85 -5.97 23.57
N GLU A 113 -9.67 -5.95 22.97
CA GLU A 113 -8.94 -4.69 22.72
C GLU A 113 -9.64 -3.85 21.64
N TYR A 114 -10.23 -4.47 20.62
CA TYR A 114 -11.00 -3.78 19.58
C TYR A 114 -12.26 -3.12 20.18
N MET A 115 -13.08 -3.89 20.93
CA MET A 115 -14.30 -3.38 21.57
C MET A 115 -13.99 -2.21 22.51
N LYS A 116 -12.94 -2.34 23.32
CA LYS A 116 -12.46 -1.28 24.19
C LYS A 116 -11.98 -0.06 23.40
N ALA A 117 -11.12 -0.25 22.40
CA ALA A 117 -10.60 0.82 21.57
C ALA A 117 -11.72 1.59 20.88
N MET A 118 -12.72 0.91 20.36
CA MET A 118 -13.84 1.52 19.66
C MET A 118 -14.98 1.99 20.59
N ASN A 119 -14.82 1.79 21.91
CA ASN A 119 -15.82 2.14 22.93
C ASN A 119 -17.19 1.47 22.66
N LEU A 120 -17.17 0.18 22.32
CA LEU A 120 -18.37 -0.62 22.04
C LEU A 120 -18.71 -1.49 23.23
N GLY A 121 -19.96 -1.36 23.74
CA GLY A 121 -20.41 -2.06 24.94
C GLY A 121 -21.11 -3.39 24.69
N SER A 122 -21.54 -3.66 23.43
CA SER A 122 -22.33 -4.84 23.08
C SER A 122 -22.04 -5.34 21.67
N LYS A 123 -22.50 -6.57 21.37
CA LYS A 123 -22.48 -7.13 20.00
C LYS A 123 -23.28 -6.27 19.02
N VAL A 124 -24.38 -5.68 19.48
CA VAL A 124 -25.24 -4.82 18.67
C VAL A 124 -24.48 -3.52 18.30
N ASP A 125 -23.79 -2.91 19.26
CA ASP A 125 -22.97 -1.72 19.02
C ASP A 125 -21.87 -2.05 17.98
N PHE A 126 -21.24 -3.22 18.12
CA PHE A 126 -20.23 -3.66 17.13
C PHE A 126 -20.84 -3.83 15.74
N ILE A 127 -21.99 -4.51 15.62
CA ILE A 127 -22.65 -4.70 14.31
C ILE A 127 -22.99 -3.34 13.69
N ASN A 128 -23.51 -2.39 14.47
CA ASN A 128 -23.90 -1.09 13.95
C ASN A 128 -22.71 -0.22 13.54
N SER A 129 -21.53 -0.42 14.15
CA SER A 129 -20.33 0.39 13.89
C SER A 129 -19.78 0.26 12.46
N TRP A 130 -20.19 -0.75 11.70
CA TRP A 130 -19.70 -0.91 10.32
C TRP A 130 -20.04 0.28 9.42
N SER A 131 -21.20 0.93 9.67
CA SER A 131 -21.63 2.09 8.90
C SER A 131 -20.69 3.28 9.04
N ASP A 132 -20.08 3.44 10.22
CA ASP A 132 -19.15 4.53 10.51
C ASP A 132 -17.78 4.30 9.85
N LEU A 133 -17.49 3.05 9.48
CA LEU A 133 -16.21 2.64 8.88
C LEU A 133 -16.22 2.63 7.34
N LYS A 134 -17.41 2.57 6.71
CA LYS A 134 -17.50 2.42 5.27
C LYS A 134 -17.38 3.73 4.49
N ASP A 135 -17.74 4.86 5.10
CA ASP A 135 -17.70 6.18 4.47
C ASP A 135 -16.33 6.83 4.65
N GLY A 136 -15.33 6.33 3.91
CA GLY A 136 -13.92 6.70 4.01
C GLY A 136 -13.59 8.17 3.75
N GLU A 137 -14.54 8.99 3.30
CA GLU A 137 -14.28 10.37 2.92
C GLU A 137 -14.38 11.37 4.07
N ASN A 138 -15.22 11.12 5.07
CA ASN A 138 -15.39 12.05 6.18
C ASN A 138 -14.27 11.97 7.24
N ALA A 139 -14.10 13.05 7.99
CA ALA A 139 -13.03 13.18 8.99
C ALA A 139 -13.18 12.19 10.16
N GLU A 140 -14.39 11.84 10.54
CA GLU A 140 -14.70 10.93 11.65
C GLU A 140 -14.32 9.51 11.27
N CYS A 141 -14.73 9.03 10.09
CA CYS A 141 -14.33 7.73 9.57
C CYS A 141 -12.79 7.61 9.47
N LYS A 142 -12.12 8.64 8.93
CA LYS A 142 -10.65 8.67 8.88
C LYS A 142 -10.01 8.61 10.26
N ALA A 143 -10.64 9.18 11.28
CA ALA A 143 -10.16 9.09 12.67
C ALA A 143 -10.33 7.67 13.22
N LEU A 144 -11.46 7.02 12.97
CA LEU A 144 -11.70 5.62 13.34
C LEU A 144 -10.72 4.68 12.65
N HIS A 145 -10.49 4.85 11.34
CA HIS A 145 -9.50 4.07 10.59
C HIS A 145 -8.11 4.18 11.24
N ARG A 146 -7.64 5.41 11.52
CA ARG A 146 -6.35 5.61 12.20
C ARG A 146 -6.28 4.92 13.56
N LYS A 147 -7.38 4.89 14.30
CA LYS A 147 -7.49 4.23 15.60
C LYS A 147 -7.35 2.71 15.48
N ILE A 148 -8.03 2.10 14.51
CA ILE A 148 -7.96 0.65 14.25
C ILE A 148 -6.56 0.27 13.75
N ILE A 149 -5.98 1.05 12.84
CA ILE A 149 -4.61 0.81 12.34
C ILE A 149 -3.60 0.89 13.50
N ARG A 150 -3.75 1.85 14.40
CA ARG A 150 -2.90 1.95 15.60
C ARG A 150 -3.03 0.69 16.45
N LEU A 151 -4.26 0.27 16.74
CA LEU A 151 -4.52 -0.94 17.51
C LEU A 151 -3.89 -2.19 16.86
N PHE A 152 -3.99 -2.32 15.53
CA PHE A 152 -3.33 -3.43 14.81
C PHE A 152 -1.83 -3.48 15.10
N PHE A 153 -1.13 -2.35 15.04
CA PHE A 153 0.30 -2.30 15.32
C PHE A 153 0.63 -2.56 16.79
N GLU A 154 -0.17 -2.05 17.72
CA GLU A 154 -0.02 -2.34 19.16
C GLU A 154 -0.20 -3.83 19.47
N LEU A 155 -1.13 -4.50 18.79
CA LEU A 155 -1.32 -5.95 18.90
C LEU A 155 -0.13 -6.72 18.29
N LEU A 156 0.45 -6.25 17.19
CA LEU A 156 1.68 -6.83 16.63
C LEU A 156 2.86 -6.72 17.59
N GLU A 157 3.07 -5.57 18.21
CA GLU A 157 4.11 -5.35 19.23
C GLU A 157 3.97 -6.31 20.41
N ARG A 158 2.73 -6.67 20.78
CA ARG A 158 2.43 -7.65 21.83
C ARG A 158 2.40 -9.09 21.33
N SER A 159 2.84 -9.36 20.10
CA SER A 159 2.85 -10.69 19.48
C SER A 159 1.48 -11.37 19.45
N ASN A 160 0.40 -10.60 19.26
CA ASN A 160 -0.95 -11.16 19.13
C ASN A 160 -1.02 -12.06 17.88
N PRO A 161 -1.44 -13.35 18.00
CA PRO A 161 -1.37 -14.29 16.89
C PRO A 161 -2.30 -13.94 15.72
N GLU A 162 -3.43 -13.28 15.98
CA GLU A 162 -4.37 -12.87 14.93
C GLU A 162 -3.81 -11.68 14.14
N ALA A 163 -3.19 -10.70 14.81
CA ALA A 163 -2.50 -9.59 14.17
C ALA A 163 -1.27 -10.07 13.37
N GLN A 164 -0.51 -11.04 13.91
CA GLN A 164 0.61 -11.67 13.19
C GLN A 164 0.14 -12.39 11.92
N ALA A 165 -0.99 -13.10 11.97
CA ALA A 165 -1.57 -13.75 10.80
C ALA A 165 -1.94 -12.74 9.70
N LEU A 166 -2.49 -11.59 10.05
CA LEU A 166 -2.77 -10.50 9.12
C LEU A 166 -1.47 -9.89 8.55
N SER A 167 -0.47 -9.65 9.38
CA SER A 167 0.85 -9.18 8.94
C SER A 167 1.51 -10.14 7.94
N ASN A 168 1.42 -11.45 8.17
CA ASN A 168 1.93 -12.45 7.25
C ASN A 168 1.19 -12.43 5.90
N GLN A 169 -0.11 -12.15 5.87
CA GLN A 169 -0.86 -11.94 4.62
C GLN A 169 -0.36 -10.70 3.87
N MET A 170 -0.09 -9.60 4.58
CA MET A 170 0.49 -8.40 3.98
C MET A 170 1.84 -8.68 3.33
N ILE A 171 2.75 -9.39 4.05
CA ILE A 171 4.07 -9.77 3.54
C ILE A 171 3.95 -10.63 2.28
N LYS A 172 3.06 -11.62 2.33
CA LYS A 172 2.84 -12.54 1.21
C LYS A 172 2.30 -11.80 -0.03
N CYS A 173 1.33 -10.92 0.15
CA CYS A 173 0.80 -10.11 -0.94
C CYS A 173 1.87 -9.19 -1.54
N ALA A 174 2.64 -8.50 -0.69
CA ALA A 174 3.76 -7.65 -1.10
C ALA A 174 4.80 -8.43 -1.91
N ALA A 175 5.20 -9.60 -1.41
CA ALA A 175 6.20 -10.43 -2.07
C ALA A 175 5.73 -10.92 -3.46
N TYR A 176 4.50 -11.40 -3.57
CA TYR A 176 3.94 -11.82 -4.86
C TYR A 176 3.75 -10.66 -5.83
N SER A 177 3.36 -9.48 -5.37
CA SER A 177 3.22 -8.30 -6.24
C SER A 177 4.57 -7.85 -6.80
N ILE A 178 5.62 -7.85 -5.97
CA ILE A 178 6.99 -7.53 -6.40
C ILE A 178 7.50 -8.59 -7.39
N ASP A 179 7.34 -9.89 -7.08
CA ASP A 179 7.75 -10.98 -7.96
C ASP A 179 7.03 -10.93 -9.32
N ALA A 180 5.72 -10.68 -9.32
CA ALA A 180 4.96 -10.53 -10.54
C ALA A 180 5.46 -9.36 -11.40
N ALA A 181 5.76 -8.20 -10.78
CA ALA A 181 6.32 -7.05 -11.49
C ALA A 181 7.69 -7.36 -12.11
N VAL A 182 8.53 -8.12 -11.39
CA VAL A 182 9.84 -8.54 -11.88
C VAL A 182 9.75 -9.54 -13.05
N ARG A 183 8.76 -10.43 -13.03
CA ARG A 183 8.54 -11.42 -14.10
C ARG A 183 7.97 -10.80 -15.39
N GLU A 184 7.14 -9.78 -15.27
CA GLU A 184 6.48 -9.15 -16.42
C GLU A 184 7.39 -8.15 -17.16
N LEU A 185 8.44 -7.65 -16.52
CA LEU A 185 9.36 -6.69 -17.10
C LEU A 185 10.76 -7.29 -17.27
N HIS A 186 11.57 -6.66 -18.12
CA HIS A 186 12.91 -7.15 -18.49
C HIS A 186 14.00 -6.43 -17.67
N PHE A 187 14.40 -7.03 -16.55
CA PHE A 187 15.52 -6.56 -15.73
C PHE A 187 16.79 -7.39 -16.05
N PHE A 188 17.54 -6.97 -17.05
CA PHE A 188 18.70 -7.72 -17.59
C PHE A 188 19.85 -7.89 -16.59
N GLY A 189 19.86 -9.00 -15.86
CA GLY A 189 21.02 -9.48 -15.10
C GLY A 189 21.50 -8.60 -13.94
N GLU A 190 20.87 -7.46 -13.72
CA GLU A 190 21.21 -6.49 -12.68
C GLU A 190 20.49 -6.78 -11.38
N LYS A 191 21.02 -6.21 -10.28
CA LYS A 191 20.30 -6.18 -9.03
C LYS A 191 19.14 -5.19 -9.13
N ILE A 192 17.93 -5.70 -9.00
CA ILE A 192 16.71 -4.92 -9.16
C ILE A 192 16.43 -4.14 -7.87
N PRO A 193 16.46 -2.79 -7.89
CA PRO A 193 16.11 -2.01 -6.72
C PRO A 193 14.60 -2.04 -6.47
N VAL A 194 14.23 -2.29 -5.22
CA VAL A 194 12.84 -2.29 -4.74
C VAL A 194 12.69 -1.20 -3.69
N TYR A 195 11.84 -0.24 -3.95
CA TYR A 195 11.61 0.94 -3.12
C TYR A 195 10.29 0.81 -2.37
N LEU A 196 10.37 0.76 -1.04
CA LEU A 196 9.23 0.65 -0.16
C LEU A 196 8.86 2.02 0.38
N SER A 197 7.57 2.39 0.26
CA SER A 197 7.07 3.69 0.71
C SER A 197 5.68 3.57 1.36
N GLY A 198 5.23 4.64 1.99
CA GLY A 198 3.94 4.73 2.65
C GLY A 198 3.99 4.53 4.15
N SER A 199 3.02 5.15 4.85
CA SER A 199 3.00 5.22 6.31
C SER A 199 2.84 3.85 6.99
N ILE A 200 2.16 2.91 6.35
CA ILE A 200 2.00 1.54 6.87
C ILE A 200 3.33 0.81 6.85
N LEU A 201 4.07 0.84 5.73
CA LEU A 201 5.38 0.18 5.62
C LEU A 201 6.42 0.81 6.53
N THR A 202 6.43 2.13 6.64
CA THR A 202 7.32 2.84 7.58
C THR A 202 7.12 2.37 9.00
N LYS A 203 5.86 2.22 9.44
CA LYS A 203 5.55 1.72 10.77
C LYS A 203 5.84 0.23 10.93
N ALA A 204 5.51 -0.59 9.93
CA ALA A 204 5.76 -2.02 9.94
C ALA A 204 7.27 -2.36 9.95
N ALA A 205 8.11 -1.53 9.35
CA ALA A 205 9.56 -1.74 9.28
C ALA A 205 10.19 -1.83 10.68
N SER A 206 9.72 -1.06 11.66
CA SER A 206 10.19 -1.11 13.06
C SER A 206 9.84 -2.44 13.76
N LEU A 207 8.91 -3.21 13.22
CA LEU A 207 8.45 -4.50 13.75
C LEU A 207 9.01 -5.71 12.98
N GLY A 208 10.11 -5.54 12.25
CA GLY A 208 10.77 -6.62 11.52
C GLY A 208 10.15 -6.95 10.15
N TYR A 209 9.13 -6.23 9.70
CA TYR A 209 8.48 -6.46 8.42
C TYR A 209 9.46 -6.51 7.24
N LEU A 210 10.45 -5.60 7.22
CA LEU A 210 11.44 -5.56 6.15
C LEU A 210 12.26 -6.86 6.05
N SER A 211 12.67 -7.43 7.18
CA SER A 211 13.42 -8.70 7.21
C SER A 211 12.55 -9.86 6.72
N MET A 212 11.30 -9.92 7.19
CA MET A 212 10.34 -10.95 6.77
C MET A 212 9.99 -10.85 5.28
N LEU A 213 9.85 -9.63 4.75
CA LEU A 213 9.61 -9.42 3.31
C LEU A 213 10.83 -9.86 2.48
N LYS A 214 12.05 -9.53 2.90
CA LYS A 214 13.28 -9.98 2.22
C LYS A 214 13.39 -11.51 2.20
N GLU A 215 13.07 -12.16 3.30
CA GLU A 215 13.02 -13.61 3.39
C GLU A 215 11.98 -14.21 2.44
N ALA A 216 10.75 -13.69 2.46
CA ALA A 216 9.68 -14.14 1.56
C ALA A 216 10.08 -13.97 0.08
N LEU A 217 10.67 -12.84 -0.29
CA LEU A 217 11.15 -12.57 -1.65
C LEU A 217 12.27 -13.53 -2.06
N SER A 218 13.19 -13.86 -1.16
CA SER A 218 14.27 -14.81 -1.44
C SER A 218 13.77 -16.22 -1.75
N CYS A 219 12.59 -16.58 -1.26
CA CYS A 219 11.98 -17.88 -1.51
C CYS A 219 11.24 -17.97 -2.86
N ILE A 220 10.73 -16.85 -3.38
CA ILE A 220 9.82 -16.87 -4.55
C ILE A 220 10.41 -16.19 -5.77
N CYS A 221 11.18 -15.11 -5.60
CA CYS A 221 11.71 -14.32 -6.70
C CYS A 221 13.08 -14.86 -7.14
N GLN A 222 13.21 -15.14 -8.43
CA GLN A 222 14.51 -15.58 -9.02
C GLN A 222 15.48 -14.41 -9.27
N GLY A 223 14.98 -13.16 -9.24
CA GLY A 223 15.78 -11.95 -9.41
C GLY A 223 16.63 -11.61 -8.18
N LYS A 224 17.78 -10.99 -8.40
CA LYS A 224 18.55 -10.39 -7.29
C LYS A 224 17.92 -9.07 -6.90
N LEU A 225 17.18 -9.03 -5.80
CA LEU A 225 16.48 -7.85 -5.32
C LEU A 225 17.31 -7.08 -4.28
N GLU A 226 17.32 -5.76 -4.40
CA GLU A 226 17.83 -4.84 -3.37
C GLU A 226 16.67 -4.04 -2.78
N VAL A 227 16.20 -4.43 -1.60
CA VAL A 227 15.00 -3.85 -0.97
C VAL A 227 15.39 -2.73 -0.01
N HIS A 228 14.87 -1.53 -0.27
CA HIS A 228 15.14 -0.31 0.48
C HIS A 228 13.85 0.39 0.92
N MET A 229 13.88 1.01 2.09
CA MET A 229 12.86 2.02 2.44
C MET A 229 13.18 3.32 1.71
N CYS A 230 12.17 3.96 1.12
CA CYS A 230 12.35 5.27 0.51
C CYS A 230 12.80 6.31 1.54
N THR A 231 13.75 7.14 1.13
CA THR A 231 14.30 8.26 1.92
C THR A 231 13.80 9.61 1.40
N LYS A 232 13.45 9.66 0.12
CA LYS A 232 12.96 10.85 -0.56
C LYS A 232 11.43 10.87 -0.66
N ARG A 233 10.89 12.06 -0.82
CA ARG A 233 9.45 12.23 -1.02
C ARG A 233 9.10 11.92 -2.48
N PRO A 234 7.95 11.28 -2.77
CA PRO A 234 7.54 10.98 -4.15
C PRO A 234 7.53 12.18 -5.09
N VAL A 235 7.18 13.39 -4.59
CA VAL A 235 7.20 14.62 -5.38
C VAL A 235 8.58 14.94 -5.97
N GLU A 236 9.67 14.51 -5.33
CA GLU A 236 11.02 14.68 -5.87
C GLU A 236 11.23 13.85 -7.15
N GLY A 237 10.53 12.70 -7.23
CA GLY A 237 10.49 11.89 -8.46
C GLY A 237 9.78 12.60 -9.61
N ALA A 238 8.71 13.33 -9.34
CA ALA A 238 8.03 14.14 -10.36
C ALA A 238 8.97 15.19 -10.94
N VAL A 239 9.75 15.87 -10.09
CA VAL A 239 10.77 16.86 -10.51
C VAL A 239 11.89 16.18 -11.31
N GLN A 240 12.32 14.99 -10.92
CA GLN A 240 13.37 14.24 -11.64
C GLN A 240 12.93 13.85 -13.06
N LEU A 241 11.66 13.46 -13.24
CA LEU A 241 11.11 13.06 -14.54
C LEU A 241 10.91 14.23 -15.51
N LEU A 242 10.99 15.49 -15.05
CA LEU A 242 10.95 16.70 -15.91
C LEU A 242 12.31 17.08 -16.50
N LYS A 243 13.41 16.54 -15.98
CA LYS A 243 14.76 16.82 -16.46
C LYS A 243 15.07 16.07 -17.73
#